data_4f8582f144c1504f2b339d2ccfeaf043
#
_entry.id   4f8582f144c1504f2b339d2ccfeaf043
#
_cell.length_a   1.000
_cell.length_b   1.000
_cell.length_c   1.000
_cell.angle_alpha   90.00
_cell.angle_beta   90.00
_cell.angle_gamma   90.00
#
_symmetry.space_group_name_H-M   'P 1'
#
loop_
_entity.id
_entity.type
_entity.pdbx_description
1 polymer ?
#
loop_
_entity_poly.entity_id
_entity_poly.type
_entity_poly.pdbx_seq_one_letter_code
_entity_poly.pdbx_strand_id
1 'polypeptide(L)'
;MVLLQTFTPSANPLGSQWLSALLAVLPVLAMLITLGALRWKAHLAGLFSWGVALIVAITAFHMPIGMAFSSSVQGFLYGLFPSSWILLGAIWMYQVTVISGRFDDLRRTFFLISDDPRVLGILIAFCFGGLLEALAGFGAPVAIAAAMLIAIGFGKLRGAVTALVANTVPVAFGAVGLPVLMAAKTGGLDVAVVAPVTARVCALLCLVVPFLMLAIMDGRKGVRECWPFGLFVGIVFGVTKVIVGGTPVYNLTEIFAAVVTVALSLLFLKVWKPKGGREAAERIGVPMDPAVETESVEAQEVDTSDLAGNRIFMALVPYILVIVVFGIAAIPAVQESLKAADVKMAWPGLSGLMTTGGKAAAHQTYTWQWLSQPGFLLAIVAILVGLIYRVPLSDVFKELWVNAKKMKFSMLTIGMVVALAYVMGDSGQTLALGMFIAGAGAVYPFLAPILGWIGTYVTGSDTSANILFSGLQSSVGQQVGAGSYLGMDGMRHLLVGAGASGGVVGKMISPQSLTIAATAIGLVGGESVILRKVFKFSIILLVLMCIIVGLMSTPVLGWMVP
;
A
#
# COMPACT_ATOMS: atom_id res chain seq x y z
N MET A 1 4.88 22.53 41.25
CA MET A 1 4.74 21.06 41.24
C MET A 1 3.45 20.74 40.49
N VAL A 2 3.53 20.58 39.17
CA VAL A 2 2.37 20.14 38.37
C VAL A 2 2.15 18.70 38.77
N LEU A 3 1.05 18.37 39.44
CA LEU A 3 0.64 16.99 39.69
C LEU A 3 0.58 16.30 38.33
N LEU A 4 1.50 15.39 38.08
CA LEU A 4 1.51 14.53 36.91
C LEU A 4 0.21 13.72 36.94
N GLN A 5 -0.76 14.15 36.18
CA GLN A 5 -2.01 13.44 36.04
C GLN A 5 -1.72 12.13 35.31
N THR A 6 -1.79 10.99 36.02
CA THR A 6 -1.65 9.68 35.42
C THR A 6 -2.97 9.27 34.77
N PHE A 7 -2.91 8.76 33.56
CA PHE A 7 -4.06 8.24 32.83
C PHE A 7 -3.76 6.84 32.30
N THR A 8 -4.63 5.90 32.64
CA THR A 8 -4.59 4.51 32.15
C THR A 8 -5.82 4.25 31.30
N PRO A 9 -5.68 3.93 30.01
CA PRO A 9 -6.81 3.66 29.12
C PRO A 9 -7.60 2.44 29.59
N SER A 10 -8.92 2.52 29.53
CA SER A 10 -9.85 1.45 29.89
C SER A 10 -10.60 0.97 28.65
N ALA A 11 -10.82 -0.35 28.56
CA ALA A 11 -11.66 -0.95 27.53
C ALA A 11 -13.16 -0.79 27.80
N ASN A 12 -13.53 -0.54 29.06
CA ASN A 12 -14.93 -0.43 29.49
C ASN A 12 -15.13 0.76 30.46
N PRO A 13 -14.86 1.99 30.00
CA PRO A 13 -14.95 3.18 30.86
C PRO A 13 -16.37 3.49 31.33
N LEU A 14 -17.39 3.00 30.62
CA LEU A 14 -18.81 3.29 30.89
C LEU A 14 -19.51 2.17 31.69
N GLY A 15 -18.77 1.14 32.14
CA GLY A 15 -19.34 -0.02 32.84
C GLY A 15 -20.13 -0.97 31.93
N SER A 16 -20.30 -0.64 30.64
CA SER A 16 -20.96 -1.45 29.62
C SER A 16 -20.05 -1.57 28.40
N GLN A 17 -19.60 -2.80 28.11
CA GLN A 17 -18.71 -3.07 26.98
C GLN A 17 -19.34 -2.67 25.64
N TRP A 18 -20.64 -2.96 25.48
CA TRP A 18 -21.38 -2.60 24.28
C TRP A 18 -21.46 -1.07 24.08
N LEU A 19 -21.79 -0.31 25.13
CA LEU A 19 -21.89 1.15 25.07
C LEU A 19 -20.53 1.80 24.84
N SER A 20 -19.47 1.29 25.49
CA SER A 20 -18.11 1.75 25.28
C SER A 20 -17.64 1.52 23.84
N ALA A 21 -17.94 0.36 23.25
CA ALA A 21 -17.63 0.06 21.85
C ALA A 21 -18.46 0.90 20.88
N LEU A 22 -19.76 1.13 21.19
CA LEU A 22 -20.63 1.97 20.36
C LEU A 22 -20.12 3.42 20.24
N LEU A 23 -19.63 4.00 21.35
CA LEU A 23 -19.03 5.34 21.31
C LEU A 23 -17.64 5.31 20.66
N ALA A 24 -16.85 4.27 20.90
CA ALA A 24 -15.52 4.14 20.31
C ALA A 24 -15.54 3.97 18.78
N VAL A 25 -16.63 3.46 18.20
CA VAL A 25 -16.74 3.31 16.74
C VAL A 25 -17.10 4.62 16.02
N LEU A 26 -17.63 5.62 16.72
CA LEU A 26 -18.10 6.88 16.12
C LEU A 26 -17.04 7.60 15.28
N PRO A 27 -15.75 7.73 15.70
CA PRO A 27 -14.73 8.35 14.86
C PRO A 27 -14.49 7.59 13.55
N VAL A 28 -14.50 6.26 13.61
CA VAL A 28 -14.35 5.39 12.43
C VAL A 28 -15.56 5.55 11.50
N LEU A 29 -16.77 5.50 12.03
CA LEU A 29 -17.99 5.73 11.26
C LEU A 29 -18.02 7.13 10.66
N ALA A 30 -17.59 8.16 11.41
CA ALA A 30 -17.45 9.52 10.90
C ALA A 30 -16.54 9.55 9.66
N MET A 31 -15.38 8.87 9.72
CA MET A 31 -14.45 8.76 8.57
C MET A 31 -15.10 8.04 7.39
N LEU A 32 -15.72 6.89 7.62
CA LEU A 32 -16.34 6.07 6.57
C LEU A 32 -17.54 6.78 5.92
N ILE A 33 -18.39 7.44 6.71
CA ILE A 33 -19.58 8.17 6.23
C ILE A 33 -19.15 9.41 5.44
N THR A 34 -18.23 10.22 5.98
CA THR A 34 -17.81 11.46 5.32
C THR A 34 -17.07 11.21 4.01
N LEU A 35 -16.21 10.18 3.95
CA LEU A 35 -15.52 9.81 2.71
C LEU A 35 -16.43 9.01 1.76
N GLY A 36 -17.07 7.95 2.26
CA GLY A 36 -17.81 7.00 1.44
C GLY A 36 -19.18 7.53 0.97
N ALA A 37 -20.00 8.00 1.89
CA ALA A 37 -21.37 8.45 1.60
C ALA A 37 -21.43 9.93 1.20
N LEU A 38 -20.80 10.82 1.99
CA LEU A 38 -20.83 12.26 1.76
C LEU A 38 -19.77 12.76 0.75
N ARG A 39 -18.80 11.91 0.39
CA ARG A 39 -17.74 12.20 -0.59
C ARG A 39 -16.93 13.47 -0.27
N TRP A 40 -16.68 13.72 1.00
CA TRP A 40 -15.85 14.84 1.42
C TRP A 40 -14.40 14.65 0.97
N LYS A 41 -13.66 15.76 0.86
CA LYS A 41 -12.21 15.69 0.66
C LYS A 41 -11.55 14.99 1.83
N ALA A 42 -10.58 14.10 1.58
CA ALA A 42 -9.99 13.21 2.59
C ALA A 42 -9.42 13.96 3.81
N HIS A 43 -8.78 15.12 3.61
CA HIS A 43 -8.25 15.93 4.71
C HIS A 43 -9.36 16.54 5.61
N LEU A 44 -10.52 16.87 5.04
CA LEU A 44 -11.67 17.39 5.82
C LEU A 44 -12.35 16.25 6.58
N ALA A 45 -12.50 15.08 5.96
CA ALA A 45 -13.02 13.90 6.62
C ALA A 45 -12.11 13.46 7.79
N GLY A 46 -10.78 13.48 7.58
CA GLY A 46 -9.79 13.20 8.63
C GLY A 46 -9.89 14.20 9.79
N LEU A 47 -10.00 15.50 9.49
CA LEU A 47 -10.16 16.55 10.50
C LEU A 47 -11.44 16.37 11.31
N PHE A 48 -12.56 16.11 10.64
CA PHE A 48 -13.86 15.90 11.31
C PHE A 48 -13.83 14.65 12.21
N SER A 49 -13.31 13.53 11.69
CA SER A 49 -13.22 12.28 12.44
C SER A 49 -12.29 12.37 13.63
N TRP A 50 -11.17 13.10 13.50
CA TRP A 50 -10.29 13.44 14.61
C TRP A 50 -11.01 14.26 15.68
N GLY A 51 -11.81 15.26 15.30
CA GLY A 51 -12.64 16.03 16.24
C GLY A 51 -13.62 15.14 17.00
N VAL A 52 -14.27 14.19 16.32
CA VAL A 52 -15.17 13.20 16.96
C VAL A 52 -14.37 12.33 17.93
N ALA A 53 -13.18 11.85 17.55
CA ALA A 53 -12.32 11.05 18.43
C ALA A 53 -11.90 11.80 19.70
N LEU A 54 -11.58 13.10 19.58
CA LEU A 54 -11.26 13.94 20.73
C LEU A 54 -12.44 14.06 21.69
N ILE A 55 -13.64 14.37 21.16
CA ILE A 55 -14.86 14.48 21.96
C ILE A 55 -15.10 13.16 22.72
N VAL A 56 -15.07 12.02 22.02
CA VAL A 56 -15.27 10.71 22.64
C VAL A 56 -14.18 10.39 23.66
N ALA A 57 -12.89 10.68 23.36
CA ALA A 57 -11.77 10.45 24.27
C ALA A 57 -11.94 11.22 25.59
N ILE A 58 -12.35 12.49 25.52
CA ILE A 58 -12.48 13.36 26.70
C ILE A 58 -13.76 13.04 27.48
N THR A 59 -14.91 12.89 26.80
CA THR A 59 -16.21 12.77 27.46
C THR A 59 -16.54 11.35 27.91
N ALA A 60 -16.29 10.34 27.06
CA ALA A 60 -16.66 8.96 27.32
C ALA A 60 -15.51 8.13 27.91
N PHE A 61 -14.27 8.39 27.49
CA PHE A 61 -13.10 7.67 27.97
C PHE A 61 -12.33 8.42 29.06
N HIS A 62 -12.77 9.60 29.46
CA HIS A 62 -12.22 10.41 30.55
C HIS A 62 -10.73 10.73 30.40
N MET A 63 -10.23 10.77 29.17
CA MET A 63 -8.86 11.17 28.90
C MET A 63 -8.67 12.66 29.22
N PRO A 64 -7.64 13.04 29.97
CA PRO A 64 -7.38 14.47 30.25
C PRO A 64 -7.21 15.27 28.97
N ILE A 65 -7.87 16.45 28.89
CA ILE A 65 -7.90 17.29 27.69
C ILE A 65 -6.47 17.58 27.17
N GLY A 66 -5.55 17.94 28.07
CA GLY A 66 -4.15 18.20 27.71
C GLY A 66 -3.45 16.99 27.09
N MET A 67 -3.72 15.77 27.59
CA MET A 67 -3.16 14.55 27.04
C MET A 67 -3.76 14.22 25.67
N ALA A 68 -5.08 14.40 25.49
CA ALA A 68 -5.75 14.14 24.20
C ALA A 68 -5.22 15.06 23.09
N PHE A 69 -5.05 16.34 23.35
CA PHE A 69 -4.44 17.27 22.40
C PHE A 69 -2.94 16.98 22.18
N SER A 70 -2.18 16.65 23.22
CA SER A 70 -0.76 16.33 23.10
C SER A 70 -0.55 15.07 22.27
N SER A 71 -1.35 14.01 22.47
CA SER A 71 -1.37 12.80 21.63
C SER A 71 -1.69 13.13 20.18
N SER A 72 -2.69 14.01 19.95
CA SER A 72 -3.05 14.46 18.60
C SER A 72 -1.88 15.15 17.89
N VAL A 73 -1.20 16.07 18.55
CA VAL A 73 -0.07 16.81 17.97
C VAL A 73 1.08 15.85 17.67
N GLN A 74 1.38 14.91 18.56
CA GLN A 74 2.41 13.90 18.33
C GLN A 74 2.06 13.04 17.10
N GLY A 75 0.84 12.53 17.01
CA GLY A 75 0.37 11.74 15.88
C GLY A 75 0.41 12.53 14.58
N PHE A 76 -0.02 13.80 14.59
CA PHE A 76 0.01 14.67 13.42
C PHE A 76 1.46 14.89 12.92
N LEU A 77 2.39 15.19 13.82
CA LEU A 77 3.79 15.36 13.46
C LEU A 77 4.42 14.07 12.94
N TYR A 78 4.07 12.91 13.53
CA TYR A 78 4.52 11.62 13.03
C TYR A 78 3.98 11.33 11.62
N GLY A 79 2.76 11.73 11.34
CA GLY A 79 2.14 11.65 10.02
C GLY A 79 2.82 12.54 8.98
N LEU A 80 3.29 13.73 9.38
CA LEU A 80 4.07 14.61 8.50
C LEU A 80 5.50 14.13 8.35
N PHE A 81 6.14 13.77 9.45
CA PHE A 81 7.51 13.28 9.49
C PHE A 81 7.62 12.14 10.53
N PRO A 82 8.01 10.92 10.13
CA PRO A 82 8.63 10.54 8.86
C PRO A 82 7.67 10.14 7.72
N SER A 83 6.37 9.90 8.00
CA SER A 83 5.49 9.18 7.05
C SER A 83 5.32 9.89 5.71
N SER A 84 4.93 11.18 5.73
CA SER A 84 4.76 11.95 4.48
C SER A 84 6.09 12.26 3.80
N TRP A 85 7.20 12.30 4.56
CA TRP A 85 8.53 12.49 4.00
C TRP A 85 9.00 11.31 3.16
N ILE A 86 8.71 10.06 3.60
CA ILE A 86 8.98 8.85 2.80
C ILE A 86 8.27 8.95 1.46
N LEU A 87 7.00 9.31 1.49
CA LEU A 87 6.18 9.47 0.31
C LEU A 87 6.71 10.56 -0.64
N LEU A 88 7.02 11.73 -0.09
CA LEU A 88 7.55 12.86 -0.85
C LEU A 88 8.92 12.51 -1.47
N GLY A 89 9.79 11.83 -0.74
CA GLY A 89 11.09 11.36 -1.21
C GLY A 89 10.97 10.39 -2.39
N ALA A 90 10.03 9.44 -2.30
CA ALA A 90 9.77 8.47 -3.37
C ALA A 90 9.28 9.16 -4.66
N ILE A 91 8.30 10.06 -4.55
CA ILE A 91 7.77 10.80 -5.70
C ILE A 91 8.82 11.77 -6.26
N TRP A 92 9.61 12.41 -5.40
CA TRP A 92 10.68 13.29 -5.84
C TRP A 92 11.70 12.56 -6.71
N MET A 93 12.23 11.42 -6.24
CA MET A 93 13.15 10.59 -7.01
C MET A 93 12.54 10.15 -8.35
N TYR A 94 11.29 9.70 -8.35
CA TYR A 94 10.56 9.35 -9.57
C TYR A 94 10.46 10.54 -10.54
N GLN A 95 10.09 11.74 -10.08
CA GLN A 95 9.95 12.92 -10.92
C GLN A 95 11.29 13.40 -11.50
N VAL A 96 12.38 13.28 -10.74
CA VAL A 96 13.74 13.54 -11.29
C VAL A 96 14.05 12.60 -12.46
N THR A 97 13.62 11.33 -12.37
CA THR A 97 13.76 10.38 -13.49
C THR A 97 12.88 10.78 -14.68
N VAL A 98 11.68 11.31 -14.44
CA VAL A 98 10.77 11.77 -15.51
C VAL A 98 11.34 12.98 -16.24
N ILE A 99 11.76 14.03 -15.51
CA ILE A 99 12.29 15.26 -16.15
C ILE A 99 13.62 15.05 -16.90
N SER A 100 14.36 13.98 -16.57
CA SER A 100 15.56 13.58 -17.29
C SER A 100 15.27 12.94 -18.67
N GLY A 101 14.02 12.57 -18.96
CA GLY A 101 13.61 11.81 -20.15
C GLY A 101 13.91 10.30 -20.08
N ARG A 102 14.65 9.82 -19.07
CA ARG A 102 15.04 8.41 -18.94
C ARG A 102 13.88 7.49 -18.58
N PHE A 103 12.84 8.04 -17.98
CA PHE A 103 11.61 7.30 -17.72
C PHE A 103 10.93 6.83 -19.01
N ASP A 104 10.99 7.63 -20.08
CA ASP A 104 10.44 7.25 -21.37
C ASP A 104 11.24 6.13 -22.04
N ASP A 105 12.58 6.14 -21.92
CA ASP A 105 13.44 5.03 -22.35
C ASP A 105 13.08 3.73 -21.62
N LEU A 106 12.82 3.79 -20.31
CA LEU A 106 12.38 2.63 -19.52
C LEU A 106 11.04 2.08 -20.04
N ARG A 107 10.06 2.97 -20.26
CA ARG A 107 8.74 2.58 -20.77
C ARG A 107 8.86 1.89 -22.13
N ARG A 108 9.64 2.44 -23.05
CA ARG A 108 9.85 1.92 -24.40
C ARG A 108 10.57 0.57 -24.41
N THR A 109 11.40 0.29 -23.41
CA THR A 109 12.12 -1.00 -23.29
C THR A 109 11.16 -2.19 -23.18
N PHE A 110 9.99 -2.02 -22.55
CA PHE A 110 9.02 -3.12 -22.41
C PHE A 110 8.45 -3.58 -23.75
N PHE A 111 8.34 -2.70 -24.73
CA PHE A 111 7.84 -3.04 -26.08
C PHE A 111 8.81 -3.94 -26.87
N LEU A 112 10.08 -4.05 -26.45
CA LEU A 112 11.06 -4.94 -27.07
C LEU A 112 10.95 -6.41 -26.62
N ILE A 113 10.12 -6.70 -25.59
CA ILE A 113 10.17 -8.02 -24.91
C ILE A 113 9.37 -9.08 -25.66
N SER A 114 8.20 -8.74 -26.23
CA SER A 114 7.33 -9.71 -26.88
C SER A 114 6.37 -9.03 -27.86
N ASP A 115 5.99 -9.75 -28.92
CA ASP A 115 4.95 -9.32 -29.87
C ASP A 115 3.54 -9.75 -29.44
N ASP A 116 3.40 -10.59 -28.40
CA ASP A 116 2.10 -11.03 -27.90
C ASP A 116 1.56 -10.01 -26.88
N PRO A 117 0.40 -9.36 -27.15
CA PRO A 117 -0.12 -8.33 -26.28
C PRO A 117 -0.54 -8.83 -24.89
N ARG A 118 -0.81 -10.14 -24.71
CA ARG A 118 -1.16 -10.73 -23.41
C ARG A 118 0.07 -10.85 -22.53
N VAL A 119 1.22 -11.23 -23.12
CA VAL A 119 2.52 -11.27 -22.44
C VAL A 119 2.94 -9.85 -22.06
N LEU A 120 2.88 -8.91 -23.01
CA LEU A 120 3.15 -7.51 -22.74
C LEU A 120 2.21 -6.93 -21.69
N GLY A 121 0.93 -7.29 -21.74
CA GLY A 121 -0.07 -6.85 -20.77
C GLY A 121 0.28 -7.25 -19.33
N ILE A 122 0.76 -8.49 -19.12
CA ILE A 122 1.24 -8.93 -17.80
C ILE A 122 2.51 -8.17 -17.42
N LEU A 123 3.50 -8.09 -18.31
CA LEU A 123 4.77 -7.42 -18.00
C LEU A 123 4.60 -5.93 -17.70
N ILE A 124 3.74 -5.24 -18.47
CA ILE A 124 3.47 -3.80 -18.29
C ILE A 124 2.62 -3.56 -17.05
N ALA A 125 1.47 -4.21 -16.92
CA ALA A 125 0.53 -3.87 -15.85
C ALA A 125 0.94 -4.48 -14.51
N PHE A 126 1.47 -5.71 -14.47
CA PHE A 126 1.83 -6.39 -13.25
C PHE A 126 3.27 -6.10 -12.82
N CYS A 127 4.26 -6.35 -13.68
CA CYS A 127 5.66 -6.18 -13.30
C CYS A 127 6.09 -4.70 -13.30
N PHE A 128 5.89 -3.98 -14.42
CA PHE A 128 6.27 -2.58 -14.49
C PHE A 128 5.35 -1.70 -13.63
N GLY A 129 4.03 -2.00 -13.62
CA GLY A 129 3.09 -1.37 -12.67
C GLY A 129 3.52 -1.57 -11.22
N GLY A 130 3.99 -2.76 -10.85
CA GLY A 130 4.54 -3.06 -9.52
C GLY A 130 5.81 -2.26 -9.21
N LEU A 131 6.72 -2.16 -10.17
CA LEU A 131 7.92 -1.33 -10.05
C LEU A 131 7.59 0.16 -9.84
N LEU A 132 6.58 0.66 -10.56
CA LEU A 132 6.10 2.04 -10.38
C LEU A 132 5.41 2.24 -9.02
N GLU A 133 4.62 1.27 -8.56
CA GLU A 133 3.96 1.34 -7.24
C GLU A 133 4.97 1.37 -6.11
N ALA A 134 6.10 0.65 -6.26
CA ALA A 134 7.19 0.70 -5.30
C ALA A 134 7.74 2.11 -5.05
N LEU A 135 7.70 2.98 -6.05
CA LEU A 135 8.28 4.32 -5.98
C LEU A 135 7.24 5.43 -5.99
N ALA A 136 6.23 5.34 -6.87
CA ALA A 136 5.37 6.46 -7.19
C ALA A 136 3.90 6.29 -6.76
N GLY A 137 3.51 5.23 -6.09
CA GLY A 137 2.16 4.96 -5.55
C GLY A 137 1.02 5.90 -6.05
N PHE A 138 0.02 6.14 -5.24
CA PHE A 138 -1.03 7.18 -5.46
C PHE A 138 -1.75 7.16 -6.83
N GLY A 139 -1.74 6.02 -7.52
CA GLY A 139 -2.45 5.81 -8.77
C GLY A 139 -1.66 6.13 -10.05
N ALA A 140 -0.47 6.73 -9.97
CA ALA A 140 0.40 6.90 -11.12
C ALA A 140 0.68 5.57 -11.87
N PRO A 141 0.94 4.45 -11.17
CA PRO A 141 1.11 3.15 -11.80
C PRO A 141 -0.08 2.72 -12.65
N VAL A 142 -1.30 2.91 -12.15
CA VAL A 142 -2.53 2.56 -12.88
C VAL A 142 -2.69 3.40 -14.14
N ALA A 143 -2.47 4.72 -14.04
CA ALA A 143 -2.58 5.61 -15.19
C ALA A 143 -1.58 5.25 -16.30
N ILE A 144 -0.32 5.06 -15.91
CA ILE A 144 0.77 4.75 -16.86
C ILE A 144 0.56 3.38 -17.49
N ALA A 145 0.24 2.35 -16.68
CA ALA A 145 -0.02 1.01 -17.18
C ALA A 145 -1.22 0.99 -18.13
N ALA A 146 -2.34 1.65 -17.78
CA ALA A 146 -3.51 1.74 -18.65
C ALA A 146 -3.18 2.42 -19.99
N ALA A 147 -2.45 3.54 -19.96
CA ALA A 147 -2.02 4.24 -21.17
C ALA A 147 -1.10 3.38 -22.06
N MET A 148 -0.15 2.64 -21.45
CA MET A 148 0.73 1.72 -22.19
C MET A 148 -0.06 0.53 -22.79
N LEU A 149 -1.04 -0.01 -22.05
CA LEU A 149 -1.91 -1.09 -22.58
C LEU A 149 -2.71 -0.61 -23.78
N ILE A 150 -3.25 0.61 -23.76
CA ILE A 150 -3.92 1.20 -24.91
C ILE A 150 -2.96 1.34 -26.09
N ALA A 151 -1.73 1.80 -25.85
CA ALA A 151 -0.72 1.93 -26.90
C ALA A 151 -0.37 0.61 -27.60
N ILE A 152 -0.48 -0.55 -26.89
CA ILE A 152 -0.31 -1.87 -27.50
C ILE A 152 -1.62 -2.48 -28.05
N GLY A 153 -2.68 -1.66 -28.19
CA GLY A 153 -3.91 -2.06 -28.86
C GLY A 153 -5.02 -2.58 -27.95
N PHE A 154 -4.94 -2.38 -26.64
CA PHE A 154 -6.07 -2.73 -25.76
C PHE A 154 -7.22 -1.74 -25.90
N GLY A 155 -8.46 -2.25 -25.95
CA GLY A 155 -9.65 -1.42 -25.74
C GLY A 155 -9.52 -0.63 -24.43
N LYS A 156 -9.98 0.63 -24.43
CA LYS A 156 -9.75 1.58 -23.32
C LYS A 156 -10.19 1.04 -21.97
N LEU A 157 -11.43 0.56 -21.89
CA LEU A 157 -11.99 0.00 -20.65
C LEU A 157 -11.26 -1.28 -20.22
N ARG A 158 -10.87 -2.13 -21.17
CA ARG A 158 -10.12 -3.37 -20.93
C ARG A 158 -8.74 -3.05 -20.35
N GLY A 159 -8.04 -2.08 -20.92
CA GLY A 159 -6.74 -1.59 -20.40
C GLY A 159 -6.86 -1.07 -18.97
N ALA A 160 -7.85 -0.23 -18.68
CA ALA A 160 -8.08 0.31 -17.34
C ALA A 160 -8.40 -0.79 -16.30
N VAL A 161 -9.29 -1.73 -16.63
CA VAL A 161 -9.65 -2.85 -15.75
C VAL A 161 -8.45 -3.75 -15.49
N THR A 162 -7.66 -4.05 -16.51
CA THR A 162 -6.43 -4.85 -16.38
C THR A 162 -5.41 -4.16 -15.47
N ALA A 163 -5.17 -2.86 -15.68
CA ALA A 163 -4.24 -2.08 -14.86
C ALA A 163 -4.68 -2.00 -13.39
N LEU A 164 -5.96 -1.80 -13.11
CA LEU A 164 -6.51 -1.76 -11.76
C LEU A 164 -6.36 -3.10 -11.03
N VAL A 165 -6.65 -4.21 -11.69
CA VAL A 165 -6.51 -5.56 -11.12
C VAL A 165 -5.04 -5.91 -10.89
N ALA A 166 -4.17 -5.60 -11.84
CA ALA A 166 -2.74 -5.82 -11.72
C ALA A 166 -2.11 -5.04 -10.55
N ASN A 167 -2.53 -3.78 -10.37
CA ASN A 167 -2.02 -2.91 -9.32
C ASN A 167 -2.41 -3.36 -7.89
N THR A 168 -3.25 -4.37 -7.72
CA THR A 168 -3.66 -4.87 -6.41
C THR A 168 -2.47 -5.44 -5.63
N VAL A 169 -1.64 -6.26 -6.27
CA VAL A 169 -0.59 -7.03 -5.59
C VAL A 169 0.52 -6.17 -4.97
N PRO A 170 1.04 -5.12 -5.65
CA PRO A 170 2.18 -4.37 -5.14
C PRO A 170 1.84 -3.35 -4.04
N VAL A 171 0.57 -3.05 -3.80
CA VAL A 171 0.14 -1.92 -2.95
C VAL A 171 0.66 -1.99 -1.52
N ALA A 172 0.67 -3.17 -0.87
CA ALA A 172 1.10 -3.30 0.52
C ALA A 172 2.56 -2.87 0.76
N PHE A 173 3.42 -3.03 -0.24
CA PHE A 173 4.82 -2.62 -0.21
C PHE A 173 5.09 -1.43 -1.14
N GLY A 174 4.04 -0.74 -1.59
CA GLY A 174 4.14 0.49 -2.37
C GLY A 174 4.81 1.62 -1.59
N ALA A 175 5.27 2.66 -2.30
CA ALA A 175 6.01 3.79 -1.73
C ALA A 175 7.08 3.33 -0.71
N VAL A 176 7.94 2.39 -1.17
CA VAL A 176 9.06 1.81 -0.40
C VAL A 176 8.60 1.19 0.93
N GLY A 177 7.51 0.44 0.88
CA GLY A 177 6.97 -0.31 2.02
C GLY A 177 6.25 0.53 3.07
N LEU A 178 5.85 1.77 2.74
CA LEU A 178 5.18 2.65 3.69
C LEU A 178 3.87 2.05 4.26
N PRO A 179 2.98 1.40 3.49
CA PRO A 179 1.75 0.83 4.05
C PRO A 179 2.03 -0.20 5.13
N VAL A 180 2.91 -1.18 4.88
CA VAL A 180 3.24 -2.23 5.86
C VAL A 180 4.01 -1.67 7.06
N LEU A 181 4.87 -0.66 6.85
CA LEU A 181 5.54 0.04 7.95
C LEU A 181 4.53 0.71 8.88
N MET A 182 3.54 1.40 8.31
CA MET A 182 2.50 2.07 9.09
C MET A 182 1.57 1.06 9.77
N ALA A 183 1.26 -0.07 9.13
CA ALA A 183 0.53 -1.17 9.75
C ALA A 183 1.24 -1.66 11.02
N ALA A 184 2.53 -1.94 10.94
CA ALA A 184 3.32 -2.38 12.08
C ALA A 184 3.35 -1.32 13.20
N LYS A 185 3.66 -0.08 12.86
CA LYS A 185 3.78 1.03 13.83
C LYS A 185 2.48 1.29 14.58
N THR A 186 1.36 1.45 13.88
CA THR A 186 0.06 1.70 14.50
C THR A 186 -0.53 0.46 15.18
N GLY A 187 -0.15 -0.74 14.74
CA GLY A 187 -0.45 -2.00 15.41
C GLY A 187 0.39 -2.27 16.67
N GLY A 188 1.39 -1.42 16.96
CA GLY A 188 2.31 -1.61 18.08
C GLY A 188 3.17 -2.87 17.96
N LEU A 189 3.59 -3.19 16.72
CA LEU A 189 4.39 -4.38 16.38
C LEU A 189 5.67 -3.99 15.66
N ASP A 190 6.64 -4.90 15.65
CA ASP A 190 7.82 -4.74 14.80
C ASP A 190 7.46 -5.03 13.34
N VAL A 191 7.96 -4.22 12.43
CA VAL A 191 7.79 -4.43 10.99
C VAL A 191 8.43 -5.75 10.53
N ALA A 192 9.46 -6.21 11.21
CA ALA A 192 10.13 -7.49 10.94
C ALA A 192 9.21 -8.71 11.11
N VAL A 193 8.09 -8.58 11.82
CA VAL A 193 7.09 -9.65 11.94
C VAL A 193 5.85 -9.41 11.07
N VAL A 194 5.46 -8.16 10.85
CA VAL A 194 4.29 -7.82 10.02
C VAL A 194 4.57 -7.95 8.53
N ALA A 195 5.76 -7.51 8.08
CA ALA A 195 6.12 -7.57 6.67
C ALA A 195 6.17 -8.99 6.11
N PRO A 196 6.79 -9.99 6.77
CA PRO A 196 6.75 -11.38 6.31
C PRO A 196 5.33 -11.95 6.20
N VAL A 197 4.44 -11.66 7.15
CA VAL A 197 3.04 -12.12 7.09
C VAL A 197 2.32 -11.50 5.90
N THR A 198 2.41 -10.18 5.76
CA THR A 198 1.82 -9.45 4.63
C THR A 198 2.35 -9.97 3.30
N ALA A 199 3.67 -10.20 3.19
CA ALA A 199 4.30 -10.72 1.98
C ALA A 199 3.78 -12.12 1.61
N ARG A 200 3.62 -13.03 2.60
CA ARG A 200 3.12 -14.40 2.38
C ARG A 200 1.66 -14.39 1.93
N VAL A 201 0.81 -13.57 2.54
CA VAL A 201 -0.59 -13.43 2.12
C VAL A 201 -0.67 -12.86 0.71
N CYS A 202 0.06 -11.78 0.41
CA CYS A 202 0.09 -11.18 -0.92
C CYS A 202 0.73 -12.09 -1.98
N ALA A 203 1.68 -12.95 -1.62
CA ALA A 203 2.29 -13.90 -2.55
C ALA A 203 1.28 -14.92 -3.11
N LEU A 204 0.28 -15.31 -2.33
CA LEU A 204 -0.80 -16.16 -2.81
C LEU A 204 -1.69 -15.44 -3.82
N LEU A 205 -1.87 -14.12 -3.69
CA LEU A 205 -2.54 -13.31 -4.72
C LEU A 205 -1.71 -13.25 -6.01
N CYS A 206 -0.37 -13.24 -5.93
CA CYS A 206 0.50 -13.26 -7.11
C CYS A 206 0.22 -14.48 -8.01
N LEU A 207 -0.20 -15.60 -7.44
CA LEU A 207 -0.56 -16.80 -8.21
C LEU A 207 -1.87 -16.64 -8.98
N VAL A 208 -2.80 -15.84 -8.47
CA VAL A 208 -4.16 -15.72 -9.02
C VAL A 208 -4.30 -14.53 -9.97
N VAL A 209 -3.70 -13.39 -9.62
CA VAL A 209 -3.89 -12.13 -10.36
C VAL A 209 -3.46 -12.23 -11.84
N PRO A 210 -2.33 -12.84 -12.23
CA PRO A 210 -1.99 -12.99 -13.65
C PRO A 210 -3.04 -13.77 -14.46
N PHE A 211 -3.69 -14.78 -13.86
CA PHE A 211 -4.79 -15.51 -14.52
C PHE A 211 -6.05 -14.66 -14.66
N LEU A 212 -6.38 -13.85 -13.65
CA LEU A 212 -7.47 -12.88 -13.77
C LEU A 212 -7.18 -11.85 -14.87
N MET A 213 -5.94 -11.38 -14.96
CA MET A 213 -5.51 -10.49 -16.05
C MET A 213 -5.69 -11.15 -17.41
N LEU A 214 -5.21 -12.38 -17.61
CA LEU A 214 -5.40 -13.14 -18.86
C LEU A 214 -6.89 -13.31 -19.19
N ALA A 215 -7.73 -13.58 -18.18
CA ALA A 215 -9.17 -13.69 -18.36
C ALA A 215 -9.83 -12.35 -18.73
N ILE A 216 -9.34 -11.22 -18.20
CA ILE A 216 -9.82 -9.88 -18.55
C ILE A 216 -9.37 -9.50 -19.96
N MET A 217 -8.13 -9.79 -20.31
CA MET A 217 -7.52 -9.43 -21.59
C MET A 217 -8.14 -10.19 -22.76
N ASP A 218 -8.21 -11.53 -22.68
CA ASP A 218 -8.60 -12.39 -23.82
C ASP A 218 -9.53 -13.56 -23.43
N GLY A 219 -10.22 -13.46 -22.29
CA GLY A 219 -11.17 -14.45 -21.83
C GLY A 219 -10.55 -15.84 -21.57
N ARG A 220 -11.34 -16.90 -21.86
CA ARG A 220 -10.89 -18.29 -21.68
C ARG A 220 -9.72 -18.67 -22.59
N LYS A 221 -9.62 -18.06 -23.78
CA LYS A 221 -8.52 -18.31 -24.72
C LYS A 221 -7.20 -17.77 -24.16
N GLY A 222 -7.21 -16.55 -23.63
CA GLY A 222 -6.03 -15.96 -22.99
C GLY A 222 -5.48 -16.83 -21.87
N VAL A 223 -6.35 -17.32 -20.98
CA VAL A 223 -5.93 -18.24 -19.92
C VAL A 223 -5.37 -19.54 -20.49
N ARG A 224 -6.08 -20.18 -21.43
CA ARG A 224 -5.67 -21.48 -22.00
C ARG A 224 -4.35 -21.42 -22.76
N GLU A 225 -4.10 -20.35 -23.47
CA GLU A 225 -2.93 -20.21 -24.35
C GLU A 225 -1.70 -19.64 -23.60
N CYS A 226 -1.91 -18.81 -22.58
CA CYS A 226 -0.83 -18.12 -21.84
C CYS A 226 -0.70 -18.56 -20.36
N TRP A 227 -1.41 -19.62 -19.91
CA TRP A 227 -1.32 -20.07 -18.51
C TRP A 227 0.11 -20.38 -18.02
N PRO A 228 1.03 -20.94 -18.87
CA PRO A 228 2.38 -21.22 -18.37
C PRO A 228 3.12 -19.95 -18.01
N PHE A 229 2.94 -18.88 -18.79
CA PHE A 229 3.53 -17.57 -18.51
C PHE A 229 2.88 -16.91 -17.29
N GLY A 230 1.55 -16.94 -17.18
CA GLY A 230 0.84 -16.41 -16.01
C GLY A 230 1.27 -17.10 -14.72
N LEU A 231 1.39 -18.44 -14.73
CA LEU A 231 1.88 -19.22 -13.58
C LEU A 231 3.33 -18.89 -13.25
N PHE A 232 4.19 -18.84 -14.26
CA PHE A 232 5.60 -18.50 -14.10
C PHE A 232 5.80 -17.15 -13.43
N VAL A 233 5.14 -16.11 -13.97
CA VAL A 233 5.18 -14.75 -13.40
C VAL A 233 4.65 -14.73 -11.97
N GLY A 234 3.51 -15.39 -11.72
CA GLY A 234 2.92 -15.46 -10.39
C GLY A 234 3.84 -16.13 -9.35
N ILE A 235 4.48 -17.24 -9.71
CA ILE A 235 5.42 -17.96 -8.84
C ILE A 235 6.68 -17.10 -8.57
N VAL A 236 7.31 -16.58 -9.62
CA VAL A 236 8.56 -15.82 -9.46
C VAL A 236 8.33 -14.57 -8.64
N PHE A 237 7.27 -13.82 -8.94
CA PHE A 237 6.93 -12.61 -8.21
C PHE A 237 6.58 -12.92 -6.75
N GLY A 238 5.74 -13.93 -6.51
CA GLY A 238 5.31 -14.34 -5.18
C GLY A 238 6.47 -14.86 -4.32
N VAL A 239 7.33 -15.72 -4.88
CA VAL A 239 8.51 -16.26 -4.16
C VAL A 239 9.49 -15.13 -3.82
N THR A 240 9.78 -14.24 -4.77
CA THR A 240 10.67 -13.10 -4.52
C THR A 240 10.09 -12.19 -3.42
N LYS A 241 8.76 -11.95 -3.46
CA LYS A 241 8.05 -11.16 -2.44
C LYS A 241 8.19 -11.79 -1.04
N VAL A 242 8.02 -13.10 -0.91
CA VAL A 242 8.18 -13.81 0.39
C VAL A 242 9.61 -13.71 0.89
N ILE A 243 10.60 -13.93 0.01
CA ILE A 243 12.01 -13.89 0.39
C ILE A 243 12.38 -12.49 0.87
N VAL A 244 12.16 -11.46 0.04
CA VAL A 244 12.60 -10.09 0.34
C VAL A 244 11.78 -9.48 1.48
N GLY A 245 10.45 -9.72 1.51
CA GLY A 245 9.58 -9.25 2.59
C GLY A 245 9.91 -9.82 3.96
N GLY A 246 10.65 -10.95 4.02
CA GLY A 246 11.19 -11.54 5.24
C GLY A 246 12.59 -11.05 5.64
N THR A 247 13.14 -10.04 4.97
CA THR A 247 14.49 -9.51 5.21
C THR A 247 14.46 -8.09 5.78
N PRO A 248 15.57 -7.58 6.31
CA PRO A 248 15.68 -6.17 6.73
C PRO A 248 15.43 -5.15 5.61
N VAL A 249 15.51 -5.56 4.34
CA VAL A 249 15.21 -4.72 3.16
C VAL A 249 13.79 -4.93 2.63
N TYR A 250 12.84 -5.30 3.49
CA TYR A 250 11.41 -5.51 3.15
C TYR A 250 10.80 -4.37 2.32
N ASN A 251 11.29 -3.16 2.51
CA ASN A 251 10.88 -1.96 1.79
C ASN A 251 11.23 -1.99 0.29
N LEU A 252 12.14 -2.85 -0.14
CA LEU A 252 12.50 -3.07 -1.55
C LEU A 252 11.75 -4.25 -2.19
N THR A 253 10.81 -4.86 -1.49
CA THR A 253 10.12 -6.10 -1.91
C THR A 253 9.57 -6.00 -3.33
N GLU A 254 8.87 -4.92 -3.66
CA GLU A 254 8.26 -4.76 -4.99
C GLU A 254 9.29 -4.51 -6.09
N ILE A 255 10.37 -3.79 -5.77
CA ILE A 255 11.46 -3.53 -6.72
C ILE A 255 12.11 -4.86 -7.11
N PHE A 256 12.50 -5.66 -6.11
CA PHE A 256 13.11 -6.97 -6.38
C PHE A 256 12.13 -7.92 -7.08
N ALA A 257 10.87 -7.98 -6.62
CA ALA A 257 9.87 -8.85 -7.23
C ALA A 257 9.64 -8.50 -8.71
N ALA A 258 9.52 -7.20 -9.04
CA ALA A 258 9.35 -6.75 -10.41
C ALA A 258 10.59 -7.01 -11.28
N VAL A 259 11.78 -6.59 -10.83
CA VAL A 259 13.02 -6.70 -11.60
C VAL A 259 13.39 -8.16 -11.84
N VAL A 260 13.35 -9.00 -10.80
CA VAL A 260 13.64 -10.45 -10.92
C VAL A 260 12.65 -11.13 -11.85
N THR A 261 11.35 -10.79 -11.73
CA THR A 261 10.33 -11.40 -12.59
C THR A 261 10.51 -10.99 -14.05
N VAL A 262 10.80 -9.72 -14.35
CA VAL A 262 11.09 -9.29 -15.73
C VAL A 262 12.34 -10.00 -16.26
N ALA A 263 13.43 -10.02 -15.51
CA ALA A 263 14.68 -10.66 -15.94
C ALA A 263 14.49 -12.16 -16.22
N LEU A 264 13.82 -12.89 -15.34
CA LEU A 264 13.53 -14.30 -15.55
C LEU A 264 12.49 -14.55 -16.64
N SER A 265 11.54 -13.61 -16.86
CA SER A 265 10.59 -13.69 -17.98
C SER A 265 11.28 -13.58 -19.33
N LEU A 266 12.34 -12.76 -19.46
CA LEU A 266 13.16 -12.71 -20.68
C LEU A 266 13.83 -14.05 -20.98
N LEU A 267 14.27 -14.78 -19.95
CA LEU A 267 14.83 -16.12 -20.10
C LEU A 267 13.76 -17.15 -20.44
N PHE A 268 12.60 -17.09 -19.77
CA PHE A 268 11.49 -17.99 -20.01
C PHE A 268 10.94 -17.87 -21.45
N LEU A 269 10.83 -16.67 -21.97
CA LEU A 269 10.34 -16.41 -23.34
C LEU A 269 11.31 -16.86 -24.44
N LYS A 270 12.57 -17.16 -24.12
CA LYS A 270 13.49 -17.83 -25.07
C LYS A 270 13.14 -19.31 -25.28
N VAL A 271 12.57 -19.95 -24.25
CA VAL A 271 12.23 -21.39 -24.28
C VAL A 271 10.75 -21.61 -24.63
N TRP A 272 9.88 -20.71 -24.18
CA TRP A 272 8.45 -20.81 -24.40
C TRP A 272 7.93 -19.60 -25.17
N LYS A 273 7.08 -19.85 -26.18
CA LYS A 273 6.42 -18.80 -26.96
C LYS A 273 4.91 -18.94 -26.88
N PRO A 274 4.16 -17.84 -26.70
CA PRO A 274 2.71 -17.86 -26.73
C PRO A 274 2.20 -18.24 -28.11
N LYS A 275 1.00 -18.86 -28.16
CA LYS A 275 0.31 -19.19 -29.40
C LYS A 275 -0.85 -18.20 -29.62
N GLY A 276 -1.18 -17.92 -30.90
CA GLY A 276 -2.35 -17.12 -31.23
C GLY A 276 -2.25 -15.63 -30.89
N GLY A 277 -1.05 -15.05 -30.89
CA GLY A 277 -0.83 -13.64 -30.53
C GLY A 277 -1.51 -12.64 -31.48
N ARG A 278 -1.55 -12.93 -32.80
CA ARG A 278 -2.22 -12.06 -33.79
C ARG A 278 -3.73 -12.04 -33.60
N GLU A 279 -4.33 -13.20 -33.46
CA GLU A 279 -5.79 -13.34 -33.22
C GLU A 279 -6.17 -12.76 -31.84
N ALA A 280 -5.26 -12.81 -30.86
CA ALA A 280 -5.45 -12.17 -29.57
C ALA A 280 -5.43 -10.65 -29.69
N ALA A 281 -4.53 -10.06 -30.51
CA ALA A 281 -4.47 -8.62 -30.73
C ALA A 281 -5.80 -8.08 -31.28
N GLU A 282 -6.41 -8.77 -32.26
CA GLU A 282 -7.71 -8.39 -32.81
C GLU A 282 -8.81 -8.40 -31.72
N ARG A 283 -8.86 -9.45 -30.88
CA ARG A 283 -9.88 -9.59 -29.83
C ARG A 283 -9.70 -8.58 -28.68
N ILE A 284 -8.48 -8.24 -28.35
CA ILE A 284 -8.13 -7.33 -27.25
C ILE A 284 -8.52 -5.88 -27.58
N GLY A 285 -8.38 -5.48 -28.86
CA GLY A 285 -8.74 -4.15 -29.34
C GLY A 285 -10.25 -3.87 -29.37
N VAL A 286 -11.09 -4.91 -29.43
CA VAL A 286 -12.55 -4.76 -29.47
C VAL A 286 -13.08 -4.14 -28.18
N PRO A 287 -14.05 -3.20 -28.25
CA PRO A 287 -14.71 -2.62 -27.09
C PRO A 287 -15.20 -3.64 -26.07
N MET A 288 -14.92 -3.43 -24.80
CA MET A 288 -15.45 -4.27 -23.72
C MET A 288 -16.90 -3.92 -23.39
N ASP A 289 -17.29 -2.70 -23.67
CA ASP A 289 -18.66 -2.18 -23.49
C ASP A 289 -19.01 -1.24 -24.66
N PRO A 290 -19.72 -1.73 -25.69
CA PRO A 290 -20.06 -0.93 -26.87
C PRO A 290 -20.94 0.29 -26.57
N ALA A 291 -21.61 0.34 -25.41
CA ALA A 291 -22.38 1.51 -25.00
C ALA A 291 -21.49 2.70 -24.59
N VAL A 292 -20.20 2.46 -24.33
CA VAL A 292 -19.26 3.45 -23.81
C VAL A 292 -18.06 3.63 -24.75
N GLU A 293 -17.66 2.55 -25.45
CA GLU A 293 -16.54 2.53 -26.39
C GLU A 293 -17.09 2.25 -27.79
N THR A 294 -17.05 3.23 -28.68
CA THR A 294 -17.60 3.13 -30.04
C THR A 294 -16.61 2.61 -31.07
N GLU A 295 -15.31 2.68 -30.77
CA GLU A 295 -14.24 2.34 -31.71
C GLU A 295 -13.29 1.30 -31.13
N SER A 296 -12.78 0.41 -31.99
CA SER A 296 -11.68 -0.49 -31.66
C SER A 296 -10.37 0.29 -31.60
N VAL A 297 -9.47 -0.16 -30.74
CA VAL A 297 -8.14 0.44 -30.59
C VAL A 297 -7.12 -0.41 -31.35
N GLU A 298 -6.36 0.23 -32.22
CA GLU A 298 -5.22 -0.38 -32.90
C GLU A 298 -3.92 -0.11 -32.14
N ALA A 299 -2.95 -1.00 -32.26
CA ALA A 299 -1.64 -0.82 -31.66
C ALA A 299 -0.90 0.36 -32.32
N GLN A 300 -0.28 1.21 -31.53
CA GLN A 300 0.57 2.28 -32.00
C GLN A 300 1.98 1.76 -32.25
N GLU A 301 2.61 2.17 -33.33
CA GLU A 301 4.03 1.93 -33.52
C GLU A 301 4.83 2.78 -32.53
N VAL A 302 5.54 2.11 -31.63
CA VAL A 302 6.47 2.75 -30.69
C VAL A 302 7.87 2.62 -31.26
N ASP A 303 8.46 3.73 -31.65
CA ASP A 303 9.84 3.73 -32.15
C ASP A 303 10.82 3.32 -31.03
N THR A 304 11.49 2.19 -31.24
CA THR A 304 12.48 1.62 -30.33
C THR A 304 13.86 1.54 -30.95
N SER A 305 14.04 2.08 -32.17
CA SER A 305 15.25 1.95 -32.97
C SER A 305 16.50 2.58 -32.34
N ASP A 306 16.30 3.62 -31.52
CA ASP A 306 17.36 4.34 -30.82
C ASP A 306 17.67 3.80 -29.42
N LEU A 307 16.98 2.72 -28.97
CA LEU A 307 17.19 2.10 -27.65
C LEU A 307 18.42 1.16 -27.66
N ALA A 308 19.61 1.76 -27.63
CA ALA A 308 20.84 1.01 -27.40
C ALA A 308 20.92 0.49 -25.94
N GLY A 309 21.68 -0.59 -25.72
CA GLY A 309 21.85 -1.20 -24.40
C GLY A 309 22.29 -0.24 -23.30
N ASN A 310 23.11 0.77 -23.63
CA ASN A 310 23.51 1.82 -22.70
C ASN A 310 22.32 2.72 -22.28
N ARG A 311 21.38 3.01 -23.18
CA ARG A 311 20.17 3.78 -22.84
C ARG A 311 19.26 2.99 -21.90
N ILE A 312 19.09 1.70 -22.17
CA ILE A 312 18.32 0.79 -21.30
C ILE A 312 18.96 0.71 -19.92
N PHE A 313 20.29 0.53 -19.85
CA PHE A 313 21.01 0.52 -18.57
C PHE A 313 20.81 1.84 -17.81
N MET A 314 20.98 2.98 -18.49
CA MET A 314 20.78 4.30 -17.88
C MET A 314 19.35 4.47 -17.37
N ALA A 315 18.34 3.96 -18.04
CA ALA A 315 16.95 4.01 -17.58
C ALA A 315 16.70 3.20 -16.28
N LEU A 316 17.54 2.19 -15.99
CA LEU A 316 17.48 1.37 -14.78
C LEU A 316 18.28 1.95 -13.60
N VAL A 317 19.14 2.93 -13.83
CA VAL A 317 20.02 3.54 -12.80
C VAL A 317 19.29 3.96 -11.53
N PRO A 318 18.11 4.64 -11.55
CA PRO A 318 17.42 5.03 -10.33
C PRO A 318 17.08 3.85 -9.43
N TYR A 319 16.63 2.74 -10.01
CA TYR A 319 16.27 1.52 -9.28
C TYR A 319 17.49 0.82 -8.71
N ILE A 320 18.58 0.77 -9.49
CA ILE A 320 19.87 0.24 -9.03
C ILE A 320 20.39 1.06 -7.84
N LEU A 321 20.31 2.39 -7.91
CA LEU A 321 20.71 3.27 -6.82
C LEU A 321 19.86 3.06 -5.58
N VAL A 322 18.54 2.91 -5.72
CA VAL A 322 17.66 2.58 -4.58
C VAL A 322 18.13 1.27 -3.93
N ILE A 323 18.34 0.22 -4.71
CA ILE A 323 18.81 -1.09 -4.20
C ILE A 323 20.17 -0.94 -3.47
N VAL A 324 21.11 -0.23 -4.06
CA VAL A 324 22.45 -0.04 -3.47
C VAL A 324 22.39 0.77 -2.19
N VAL A 325 21.72 1.93 -2.20
CA VAL A 325 21.65 2.83 -1.03
C VAL A 325 20.92 2.15 0.13
N PHE A 326 19.78 1.49 -0.14
CA PHE A 326 19.04 0.78 0.90
C PHE A 326 19.75 -0.49 1.36
N GLY A 327 20.44 -1.19 0.45
CA GLY A 327 21.27 -2.34 0.80
C GLY A 327 22.43 -1.96 1.73
N ILE A 328 23.11 -0.84 1.45
CA ILE A 328 24.16 -0.30 2.33
C ILE A 328 23.57 0.10 3.69
N ALA A 329 22.42 0.80 3.70
CA ALA A 329 21.76 1.23 4.92
C ALA A 329 21.24 0.05 5.78
N ALA A 330 21.01 -1.13 5.19
CA ALA A 330 20.61 -2.34 5.89
C ALA A 330 21.78 -3.10 6.54
N ILE A 331 23.04 -2.78 6.22
CA ILE A 331 24.22 -3.36 6.87
C ILE A 331 24.17 -2.99 8.36
N PRO A 332 24.26 -3.95 9.31
CA PRO A 332 24.07 -3.68 10.74
C PRO A 332 24.85 -2.49 11.28
N ALA A 333 26.14 -2.39 10.98
CA ALA A 333 27.01 -1.30 11.43
C ALA A 333 26.55 0.08 10.88
N VAL A 334 26.08 0.13 9.61
CA VAL A 334 25.56 1.37 9.01
C VAL A 334 24.20 1.71 9.62
N GLN A 335 23.32 0.73 9.79
CA GLN A 335 22.01 0.91 10.40
C GLN A 335 22.11 1.43 11.83
N GLU A 336 23.03 0.89 12.64
CA GLU A 336 23.28 1.36 14.00
C GLU A 336 23.81 2.80 14.00
N SER A 337 24.74 3.13 13.10
CA SER A 337 25.26 4.49 12.95
C SER A 337 24.17 5.48 12.54
N LEU A 338 23.27 5.11 11.62
CA LEU A 338 22.13 5.95 11.24
C LEU A 338 21.16 6.12 12.40
N LYS A 339 20.85 5.05 13.15
CA LYS A 339 19.98 5.10 14.35
C LYS A 339 20.60 5.87 15.52
N ALA A 340 21.92 5.89 15.63
CA ALA A 340 22.62 6.67 16.66
C ALA A 340 22.42 8.19 16.47
N ALA A 341 22.12 8.63 15.25
CA ALA A 341 21.80 10.02 14.96
C ALA A 341 20.34 10.38 15.28
N ASP A 342 19.47 9.41 15.58
CA ASP A 342 18.07 9.65 15.94
C ASP A 342 17.96 10.38 17.27
N VAL A 343 17.13 11.43 17.31
CA VAL A 343 16.94 12.22 18.52
C VAL A 343 15.70 11.72 19.27
N LYS A 344 15.91 11.15 20.46
CA LYS A 344 14.83 10.74 21.37
C LYS A 344 14.53 11.86 22.34
N MET A 345 13.26 12.25 22.44
CA MET A 345 12.81 13.29 23.36
C MET A 345 11.58 12.83 24.13
N ALA A 346 11.51 13.21 25.42
CA ALA A 346 10.27 13.06 26.19
C ALA A 346 9.20 13.97 25.58
N TRP A 347 8.02 13.41 25.31
CA TRP A 347 6.96 14.18 24.66
C TRP A 347 6.17 15.00 25.68
N PRO A 348 6.06 16.32 25.50
CA PRO A 348 5.35 17.18 26.45
C PRO A 348 3.88 16.77 26.62
N GLY A 349 3.40 16.70 27.85
CA GLY A 349 2.01 16.41 28.17
C GLY A 349 1.59 14.94 28.15
N LEU A 350 2.46 13.99 27.77
CA LEU A 350 2.17 12.55 27.80
C LEU A 350 2.94 11.76 28.86
N SER A 351 3.71 12.42 29.73
CA SER A 351 4.54 11.76 30.76
C SER A 351 3.76 10.91 31.77
N GLY A 352 2.44 11.16 31.91
CA GLY A 352 1.54 10.39 32.77
C GLY A 352 0.70 9.34 32.02
N LEU A 353 0.89 9.16 30.71
CA LEU A 353 0.15 8.18 29.92
C LEU A 353 0.69 6.78 30.19
N MET A 354 -0.17 5.87 30.67
CA MET A 354 0.19 4.51 31.01
C MET A 354 -0.45 3.52 30.04
N THR A 355 0.11 2.33 29.93
CA THR A 355 -0.56 1.18 29.30
C THR A 355 -1.56 0.56 30.25
N THR A 356 -2.48 -0.29 29.73
CA THR A 356 -3.40 -1.09 30.57
C THR A 356 -2.70 -1.98 31.61
N GLY A 357 -1.44 -2.33 31.37
CA GLY A 357 -0.58 -3.06 32.31
C GLY A 357 0.19 -2.18 33.32
N GLY A 358 -0.12 -0.88 33.41
CA GLY A 358 0.52 0.05 34.34
C GLY A 358 1.97 0.42 34.00
N LYS A 359 2.44 0.13 32.80
CA LYS A 359 3.76 0.56 32.29
C LYS A 359 3.64 1.89 31.55
N ALA A 360 4.73 2.63 31.44
CA ALA A 360 4.80 3.84 30.62
C ALA A 360 4.40 3.53 29.17
N ALA A 361 3.50 4.33 28.58
CA ALA A 361 3.11 4.17 27.19
C ALA A 361 4.25 4.61 26.26
N ALA A 362 4.33 3.97 25.08
CA ALA A 362 5.36 4.29 24.08
C ALA A 362 5.33 5.76 23.63
N HIS A 363 4.14 6.35 23.58
CA HIS A 363 3.94 7.75 23.18
C HIS A 363 4.40 8.78 24.21
N GLN A 364 4.89 8.36 25.41
CA GLN A 364 5.60 9.27 26.31
C GLN A 364 6.91 9.79 25.70
N THR A 365 7.43 9.11 24.67
CA THR A 365 8.63 9.51 23.94
C THR A 365 8.36 9.70 22.46
N TYR A 366 9.04 10.66 21.85
CA TYR A 366 9.07 10.85 20.40
C TYR A 366 10.48 10.64 19.89
N THR A 367 10.65 9.83 18.85
CA THR A 367 11.94 9.61 18.21
C THR A 367 11.95 10.32 16.85
N TRP A 368 12.76 11.35 16.74
CA TRP A 368 12.99 12.06 15.48
C TRP A 368 14.00 11.31 14.64
N GLN A 369 13.49 10.48 13.73
CA GLN A 369 14.29 9.62 12.85
C GLN A 369 14.64 10.37 11.56
N TRP A 370 15.58 11.31 11.60
CA TRP A 370 15.86 12.16 10.46
C TRP A 370 16.82 11.53 9.44
N LEU A 371 17.74 10.65 9.87
CA LEU A 371 18.65 9.91 8.97
C LEU A 371 18.26 8.46 8.77
N SER A 372 17.77 7.79 9.80
CA SER A 372 17.53 6.35 9.79
C SER A 372 16.27 5.93 9.00
N GLN A 373 15.44 6.89 8.58
CA GLN A 373 14.18 6.59 7.92
C GLN A 373 14.31 6.58 6.37
N PRO A 374 13.49 5.78 5.66
CA PRO A 374 13.57 5.59 4.22
C PRO A 374 13.50 6.86 3.36
N GLY A 375 12.78 7.89 3.81
CA GLY A 375 12.61 9.13 3.03
C GLY A 375 13.92 9.92 2.88
N PHE A 376 14.82 9.85 3.87
CA PHE A 376 16.15 10.46 3.74
C PHE A 376 17.02 9.70 2.72
N LEU A 377 16.97 8.37 2.73
CA LEU A 377 17.68 7.54 1.75
C LEU A 377 17.18 7.83 0.33
N LEU A 378 15.87 7.99 0.16
CA LEU A 378 15.27 8.37 -1.13
C LEU A 378 15.69 9.78 -1.58
N ALA A 379 15.84 10.72 -0.64
CA ALA A 379 16.36 12.06 -0.95
C ALA A 379 17.80 11.99 -1.49
N ILE A 380 18.65 11.16 -0.87
CA ILE A 380 20.00 10.91 -1.38
C ILE A 380 19.95 10.35 -2.80
N VAL A 381 19.10 9.34 -3.04
CA VAL A 381 18.96 8.74 -4.38
C VAL A 381 18.46 9.77 -5.39
N ALA A 382 17.49 10.61 -5.05
CA ALA A 382 16.98 11.65 -5.96
C ALA A 382 18.09 12.62 -6.40
N ILE A 383 18.95 13.05 -5.47
CA ILE A 383 20.09 13.92 -5.77
C ILE A 383 21.11 13.18 -6.66
N LEU A 384 21.45 11.93 -6.33
CA LEU A 384 22.40 11.12 -7.11
C LEU A 384 21.91 10.88 -8.54
N VAL A 385 20.61 10.57 -8.71
CA VAL A 385 19.96 10.42 -10.03
C VAL A 385 20.08 11.72 -10.81
N GLY A 386 19.77 12.86 -10.18
CA GLY A 386 19.91 14.18 -10.81
C GLY A 386 21.33 14.44 -11.31
N LEU A 387 22.34 14.14 -10.48
CA LEU A 387 23.75 14.32 -10.83
C LEU A 387 24.18 13.40 -11.99
N ILE A 388 23.83 12.10 -11.93
CA ILE A 388 24.18 11.12 -12.97
C ILE A 388 23.52 11.47 -14.30
N TYR A 389 22.28 11.95 -14.28
CA TYR A 389 21.55 12.36 -15.48
C TYR A 389 21.86 13.78 -15.93
N ARG A 390 22.75 14.47 -15.20
CA ARG A 390 23.15 15.87 -15.48
C ARG A 390 21.96 16.82 -15.49
N VAL A 391 20.94 16.55 -14.68
CA VAL A 391 19.85 17.47 -14.44
C VAL A 391 20.36 18.59 -13.53
N PRO A 392 20.13 19.87 -13.86
CA PRO A 392 20.53 20.97 -12.99
C PRO A 392 19.96 20.80 -11.57
N LEU A 393 20.79 20.97 -10.54
CA LEU A 393 20.34 20.83 -9.15
C LEU A 393 19.18 21.78 -8.81
N SER A 394 19.12 22.94 -9.44
CA SER A 394 17.98 23.85 -9.35
C SER A 394 16.66 23.17 -9.74
N ASP A 395 16.67 22.38 -10.82
CA ASP A 395 15.48 21.69 -11.30
C ASP A 395 15.15 20.47 -10.42
N VAL A 396 16.19 19.76 -9.93
CA VAL A 396 16.02 18.67 -8.96
C VAL A 396 15.29 19.16 -7.70
N PHE A 397 15.74 20.26 -7.09
CA PHE A 397 15.09 20.83 -5.89
C PHE A 397 13.77 21.54 -6.22
N LYS A 398 13.62 22.10 -7.42
CA LYS A 398 12.34 22.65 -7.89
C LYS A 398 11.27 21.55 -7.93
N GLU A 399 11.60 20.33 -8.39
CA GLU A 399 10.67 19.20 -8.38
C GLU A 399 10.28 18.79 -6.97
N LEU A 400 11.18 18.81 -5.99
CA LEU A 400 10.83 18.59 -4.59
C LEU A 400 9.73 19.56 -4.13
N TRP A 401 9.93 20.85 -4.40
CA TRP A 401 8.97 21.90 -3.99
C TRP A 401 7.64 21.81 -4.73
N VAL A 402 7.68 21.54 -6.04
CA VAL A 402 6.47 21.36 -6.87
C VAL A 402 5.64 20.19 -6.36
N ASN A 403 6.30 19.06 -6.06
CA ASN A 403 5.60 17.87 -5.59
C ASN A 403 5.10 18.03 -4.15
N ALA A 404 5.85 18.70 -3.26
CA ALA A 404 5.37 19.04 -1.92
C ALA A 404 4.09 19.89 -1.98
N LYS A 405 4.02 20.88 -2.88
CA LYS A 405 2.80 21.68 -3.10
C LYS A 405 1.64 20.84 -3.64
N LYS A 406 1.88 19.96 -4.61
CA LYS A 406 0.86 19.07 -5.17
C LYS A 406 0.30 18.12 -4.11
N MET A 407 1.15 17.64 -3.20
CA MET A 407 0.82 16.64 -2.20
C MET A 407 0.35 17.21 -0.87
N LYS A 408 0.32 18.52 -0.68
CA LYS A 408 0.00 19.16 0.61
C LYS A 408 -1.27 18.60 1.28
N PHE A 409 -2.32 18.33 0.52
CA PHE A 409 -3.57 17.79 1.06
C PHE A 409 -3.46 16.29 1.39
N SER A 410 -2.67 15.53 0.64
CA SER A 410 -2.37 14.12 0.97
C SER A 410 -1.54 14.03 2.26
N MET A 411 -0.53 14.89 2.41
CA MET A 411 0.28 15.00 3.64
C MET A 411 -0.58 15.40 4.84
N LEU A 412 -1.47 16.40 4.65
CA LEU A 412 -2.43 16.80 5.68
C LEU A 412 -3.36 15.64 6.07
N THR A 413 -3.86 14.89 5.09
CA THR A 413 -4.69 13.70 5.35
C THR A 413 -3.93 12.68 6.19
N ILE A 414 -2.70 12.32 5.82
CA ILE A 414 -1.87 11.38 6.58
C ILE A 414 -1.68 11.89 8.01
N GLY A 415 -1.32 13.16 8.18
CA GLY A 415 -1.16 13.77 9.51
C GLY A 415 -2.42 13.65 10.37
N MET A 416 -3.60 13.98 9.81
CA MET A 416 -4.88 13.92 10.53
C MET A 416 -5.31 12.49 10.87
N VAL A 417 -5.07 11.52 9.96
CA VAL A 417 -5.41 10.10 10.22
C VAL A 417 -4.48 9.49 11.27
N VAL A 418 -3.20 9.87 11.30
CA VAL A 418 -2.29 9.45 12.39
C VAL A 418 -2.69 10.08 13.72
N ALA A 419 -3.05 11.38 13.73
CA ALA A 419 -3.55 12.04 14.94
C ALA A 419 -4.81 11.35 15.48
N LEU A 420 -5.75 11.00 14.59
CA LEU A 420 -6.94 10.22 14.92
C LEU A 420 -6.57 8.87 15.56
N ALA A 421 -5.67 8.11 14.93
CA ALA A 421 -5.26 6.79 15.40
C ALA A 421 -4.57 6.86 16.78
N TYR A 422 -3.74 7.88 17.02
CA TYR A 422 -3.06 8.08 18.30
C TYR A 422 -4.07 8.38 19.41
N VAL A 423 -4.99 9.30 19.19
CA VAL A 423 -6.04 9.61 20.17
C VAL A 423 -6.90 8.39 20.48
N MET A 424 -7.31 7.64 19.47
CA MET A 424 -8.12 6.41 19.68
C MET A 424 -7.33 5.34 20.45
N GLY A 425 -6.03 5.18 20.15
CA GLY A 425 -5.16 4.23 20.85
C GLY A 425 -4.94 4.62 22.30
N ASP A 426 -4.50 5.85 22.54
CA ASP A 426 -4.10 6.37 23.84
C ASP A 426 -5.29 6.55 24.80
N SER A 427 -6.49 6.82 24.28
CA SER A 427 -7.70 6.94 25.11
C SER A 427 -8.32 5.59 25.50
N GLY A 428 -7.99 4.49 24.80
CA GLY A 428 -8.61 3.18 24.99
C GLY A 428 -9.78 2.88 24.05
N GLN A 429 -10.18 3.79 23.15
CA GLN A 429 -11.23 3.56 22.15
C GLN A 429 -10.93 2.33 21.29
N THR A 430 -9.68 2.23 20.77
CA THR A 430 -9.22 1.07 19.99
C THR A 430 -9.32 -0.22 20.78
N LEU A 431 -8.97 -0.19 22.06
CA LEU A 431 -9.07 -1.36 22.95
C LEU A 431 -10.53 -1.78 23.20
N ALA A 432 -11.43 -0.82 23.43
CA ALA A 432 -12.86 -1.08 23.62
C ALA A 432 -13.48 -1.75 22.39
N LEU A 433 -13.18 -1.24 21.20
CA LEU A 433 -13.58 -1.86 19.93
C LEU A 433 -12.99 -3.26 19.77
N GLY A 434 -11.69 -3.41 20.06
CA GLY A 434 -11.01 -4.70 19.96
C GLY A 434 -11.65 -5.77 20.83
N MET A 435 -11.95 -5.47 22.08
CA MET A 435 -12.63 -6.39 22.99
C MET A 435 -14.05 -6.75 22.55
N PHE A 436 -14.80 -5.78 22.01
CA PHE A 436 -16.15 -6.04 21.49
C PHE A 436 -16.11 -6.97 20.26
N ILE A 437 -15.25 -6.65 19.29
CA ILE A 437 -15.12 -7.42 18.03
C ILE A 437 -14.55 -8.82 18.32
N ALA A 438 -13.69 -8.95 19.32
CA ALA A 438 -13.14 -10.24 19.74
C ALA A 438 -14.24 -11.23 20.19
N GLY A 439 -15.46 -10.77 20.51
CA GLY A 439 -16.63 -11.61 20.72
C GLY A 439 -17.00 -12.49 19.52
N ALA A 440 -16.53 -12.18 18.29
CA ALA A 440 -16.64 -13.07 17.13
C ALA A 440 -15.74 -14.31 17.22
N GLY A 441 -14.78 -14.33 18.16
CA GLY A 441 -13.92 -15.48 18.43
C GLY A 441 -13.13 -15.97 17.22
N ALA A 442 -13.06 -17.29 17.04
CA ALA A 442 -12.28 -17.94 15.97
C ALA A 442 -12.75 -17.64 14.54
N VAL A 443 -13.92 -17.03 14.36
CA VAL A 443 -14.41 -16.61 13.02
C VAL A 443 -13.75 -15.30 12.58
N TYR A 444 -13.29 -14.47 13.50
CA TYR A 444 -12.77 -13.14 13.17
C TYR A 444 -11.60 -13.15 12.17
N PRO A 445 -10.60 -14.04 12.23
CA PRO A 445 -9.53 -14.09 11.24
C PRO A 445 -10.01 -14.17 9.79
N PHE A 446 -11.13 -14.85 9.53
CA PHE A 446 -11.77 -14.89 8.20
C PHE A 446 -12.37 -13.56 7.80
N LEU A 447 -12.70 -12.69 8.73
CA LEU A 447 -13.30 -11.37 8.47
C LEU A 447 -12.28 -10.23 8.49
N ALA A 448 -11.09 -10.47 9.06
CA ALA A 448 -10.07 -9.45 9.25
C ALA A 448 -9.66 -8.69 7.97
N PRO A 449 -9.51 -9.34 6.80
CA PRO A 449 -9.20 -8.63 5.56
C PRO A 449 -10.27 -7.62 5.11
N ILE A 450 -11.53 -7.82 5.52
CA ILE A 450 -12.65 -6.94 5.14
C ILE A 450 -12.45 -5.53 5.69
N LEU A 451 -11.89 -5.38 6.89
CA LEU A 451 -11.61 -4.06 7.47
C LEU A 451 -10.57 -3.29 6.64
N GLY A 452 -9.49 -3.95 6.24
CA GLY A 452 -8.50 -3.36 5.34
C GLY A 452 -9.12 -2.98 4.00
N TRP A 453 -9.92 -3.87 3.42
CA TRP A 453 -10.64 -3.67 2.16
C TRP A 453 -11.56 -2.45 2.20
N ILE A 454 -12.43 -2.34 3.22
CA ILE A 454 -13.31 -1.18 3.43
C ILE A 454 -12.48 0.08 3.63
N GLY A 455 -11.45 0.01 4.49
CA GLY A 455 -10.58 1.14 4.79
C GLY A 455 -9.93 1.73 3.55
N THR A 456 -9.34 0.88 2.71
CA THR A 456 -8.67 1.32 1.48
C THR A 456 -9.68 1.74 0.40
N TYR A 457 -10.82 1.05 0.27
CA TYR A 457 -11.90 1.48 -0.62
C TYR A 457 -12.33 2.93 -0.31
N VAL A 458 -12.57 3.23 0.96
CA VAL A 458 -13.10 4.53 1.39
C VAL A 458 -12.04 5.62 1.35
N THR A 459 -10.83 5.35 1.86
CA THR A 459 -9.74 6.34 1.95
C THR A 459 -8.98 6.53 0.63
N GLY A 460 -9.03 5.56 -0.27
CA GLY A 460 -8.20 5.51 -1.48
C GLY A 460 -6.73 5.18 -1.22
N SER A 461 -6.34 4.91 0.04
CA SER A 461 -4.95 4.73 0.47
C SER A 461 -4.82 3.58 1.45
N ASP A 462 -4.05 2.56 1.08
CA ASP A 462 -3.75 1.45 1.97
C ASP A 462 -2.95 1.89 3.21
N THR A 463 -2.06 2.86 3.07
CA THR A 463 -1.37 3.48 4.21
C THR A 463 -2.36 4.07 5.22
N SER A 464 -3.34 4.85 4.76
CA SER A 464 -4.35 5.47 5.64
C SER A 464 -5.26 4.42 6.28
N ALA A 465 -5.64 3.38 5.54
CA ALA A 465 -6.42 2.26 6.07
C ALA A 465 -5.66 1.52 7.18
N ASN A 466 -4.37 1.25 6.95
CA ASN A 466 -3.51 0.59 7.93
C ASN A 466 -3.32 1.44 9.19
N ILE A 467 -3.12 2.74 9.06
CA ILE A 467 -3.05 3.65 10.20
C ILE A 467 -4.34 3.59 11.03
N LEU A 468 -5.49 3.57 10.36
CA LEU A 468 -6.79 3.58 11.02
C LEU A 468 -7.13 2.26 11.72
N PHE A 469 -6.80 1.12 11.11
CA PHE A 469 -7.31 -0.17 11.57
C PHE A 469 -6.27 -1.10 12.20
N SER A 470 -4.96 -0.89 12.02
CA SER A 470 -3.97 -1.86 12.52
C SER A 470 -3.91 -1.92 14.05
N GLY A 471 -4.13 -0.79 14.74
CA GLY A 471 -4.28 -0.80 16.20
C GLY A 471 -5.47 -1.65 16.67
N LEU A 472 -6.61 -1.54 15.96
CA LEU A 472 -7.79 -2.37 16.21
C LEU A 472 -7.49 -3.85 15.93
N GLN A 473 -6.90 -4.18 14.78
CA GLN A 473 -6.51 -5.54 14.42
C GLN A 473 -5.57 -6.16 15.47
N SER A 474 -4.59 -5.41 15.95
CA SER A 474 -3.66 -5.83 16.99
C SER A 474 -4.40 -6.11 18.31
N SER A 475 -5.33 -5.23 18.71
CA SER A 475 -6.13 -5.38 19.93
C SER A 475 -7.03 -6.62 19.88
N VAL A 476 -7.72 -6.84 18.74
CA VAL A 476 -8.52 -8.07 18.52
C VAL A 476 -7.63 -9.30 18.54
N GLY A 477 -6.47 -9.26 17.88
CA GLY A 477 -5.51 -10.36 17.84
C GLY A 477 -5.03 -10.79 19.22
N GLN A 478 -4.82 -9.83 20.12
CA GLN A 478 -4.48 -10.11 21.51
C GLN A 478 -5.59 -10.88 22.24
N GLN A 479 -6.86 -10.54 21.99
CA GLN A 479 -8.00 -11.18 22.65
C GLN A 479 -8.33 -12.54 22.04
N VAL A 480 -8.46 -12.61 20.71
CA VAL A 480 -8.80 -13.86 19.99
C VAL A 480 -7.66 -14.87 20.04
N GLY A 481 -6.42 -14.38 20.15
CA GLY A 481 -5.22 -15.22 20.24
C GLY A 481 -5.12 -16.03 21.53
N ALA A 482 -5.76 -15.58 22.62
CA ALA A 482 -5.78 -16.30 23.88
C ALA A 482 -6.46 -17.67 23.69
N GLY A 483 -5.68 -18.74 23.78
CA GLY A 483 -6.14 -20.12 23.54
C GLY A 483 -6.22 -20.55 22.07
N SER A 484 -5.83 -19.71 21.11
CA SER A 484 -5.71 -20.10 19.71
C SER A 484 -4.40 -20.86 19.42
N TYR A 485 -4.34 -21.56 18.27
CA TYR A 485 -3.14 -22.24 17.79
C TYR A 485 -1.91 -21.33 17.69
N LEU A 486 -2.10 -20.07 17.27
CA LEU A 486 -1.01 -19.10 17.08
C LEU A 486 -0.59 -18.38 18.37
N GLY A 487 -1.38 -18.48 19.44
CA GLY A 487 -1.20 -17.65 20.62
C GLY A 487 -1.51 -16.17 20.37
N MET A 488 -1.34 -15.33 21.40
CA MET A 488 -1.67 -13.91 21.33
C MET A 488 -0.80 -13.14 20.32
N ASP A 489 0.50 -13.37 20.34
CA ASP A 489 1.42 -12.63 19.47
C ASP A 489 1.29 -13.05 18.01
N GLY A 490 1.28 -14.36 17.72
CA GLY A 490 1.07 -14.84 16.35
C GLY A 490 -0.26 -14.37 15.75
N MET A 491 -1.34 -14.33 16.57
CA MET A 491 -2.63 -13.82 16.11
C MET A 491 -2.58 -12.30 15.83
N ARG A 492 -1.89 -11.52 16.64
CA ARG A 492 -1.66 -10.09 16.39
C ARG A 492 -0.90 -9.86 15.08
N HIS A 493 0.17 -10.64 14.86
CA HIS A 493 0.96 -10.58 13.61
C HIS A 493 0.07 -10.90 12.40
N LEU A 494 -0.72 -11.97 12.51
CA LEU A 494 -1.63 -12.39 11.43
C LEU A 494 -2.67 -11.31 11.12
N LEU A 495 -3.39 -10.79 12.12
CA LEU A 495 -4.50 -9.87 11.89
C LEU A 495 -4.04 -8.51 11.38
N VAL A 496 -2.92 -7.99 11.88
CA VAL A 496 -2.34 -6.74 11.35
C VAL A 496 -1.86 -6.93 9.90
N GLY A 497 -1.17 -8.03 9.60
CA GLY A 497 -0.78 -8.37 8.23
C GLY A 497 -1.98 -8.63 7.30
N ALA A 498 -3.06 -9.21 7.84
CA ALA A 498 -4.31 -9.43 7.12
C ALA A 498 -5.03 -8.12 6.77
N GLY A 499 -5.01 -7.13 7.68
CA GLY A 499 -5.53 -5.79 7.42
C GLY A 499 -4.80 -5.13 6.26
N ALA A 500 -3.46 -5.12 6.31
CA ALA A 500 -2.62 -4.57 5.25
C ALA A 500 -2.82 -5.29 3.91
N SER A 501 -2.91 -6.62 3.93
CA SER A 501 -3.16 -7.40 2.71
C SER A 501 -4.60 -7.24 2.19
N GLY A 502 -5.60 -7.09 3.06
CA GLY A 502 -7.01 -6.83 2.68
C GLY A 502 -7.16 -5.49 1.98
N GLY A 503 -6.41 -4.48 2.44
CA GLY A 503 -6.40 -3.14 1.86
C GLY A 503 -5.99 -3.12 0.41
N VAL A 504 -5.03 -3.96 -0.02
CA VAL A 504 -4.57 -3.99 -1.41
C VAL A 504 -5.71 -4.29 -2.40
N VAL A 505 -6.64 -5.16 -2.00
CA VAL A 505 -7.79 -5.54 -2.84
C VAL A 505 -8.84 -4.42 -2.90
N GLY A 506 -8.98 -3.63 -1.84
CA GLY A 506 -9.86 -2.46 -1.80
C GLY A 506 -9.39 -1.32 -2.71
N LYS A 507 -8.11 -1.21 -2.96
CA LYS A 507 -7.51 -0.15 -3.77
C LYS A 507 -8.10 -0.06 -5.17
N MET A 508 -8.30 -1.20 -5.86
CA MET A 508 -8.77 -1.23 -7.24
C MET A 508 -10.17 -0.64 -7.43
N ILE A 509 -11.01 -0.63 -6.40
CA ILE A 509 -12.38 -0.09 -6.45
C ILE A 509 -12.50 1.27 -5.79
N SER A 510 -11.42 1.81 -5.22
CA SER A 510 -11.46 3.12 -4.55
C SER A 510 -11.81 4.24 -5.55
N PRO A 511 -12.61 5.24 -5.12
CA PRO A 511 -12.96 6.38 -5.97
C PRO A 511 -11.74 7.04 -6.59
N GLN A 512 -10.64 7.16 -5.82
CA GLN A 512 -9.39 7.73 -6.30
C GLN A 512 -8.80 6.93 -7.48
N SER A 513 -8.69 5.61 -7.35
CA SER A 513 -8.12 4.75 -8.40
C SER A 513 -9.00 4.73 -9.64
N LEU A 514 -10.33 4.73 -9.45
CA LEU A 514 -11.30 4.77 -10.55
C LEU A 514 -11.23 6.08 -11.34
N THR A 515 -11.15 7.23 -10.65
CA THR A 515 -11.01 8.54 -11.31
C THR A 515 -9.70 8.63 -12.08
N ILE A 516 -8.60 8.14 -11.52
CA ILE A 516 -7.30 8.12 -12.19
C ILE A 516 -7.35 7.23 -13.43
N ALA A 517 -7.91 6.03 -13.33
CA ALA A 517 -8.06 5.11 -14.45
C ALA A 517 -8.98 5.72 -15.55
N ALA A 518 -10.13 6.30 -15.16
CA ALA A 518 -11.05 6.95 -16.09
C ALA A 518 -10.39 8.11 -16.84
N THR A 519 -9.63 8.94 -16.13
CA THR A 519 -8.88 10.07 -16.72
C THR A 519 -7.81 9.57 -17.69
N ALA A 520 -7.07 8.53 -17.32
CA ALA A 520 -5.97 7.98 -18.14
C ALA A 520 -6.46 7.42 -19.48
N ILE A 521 -7.69 6.89 -19.54
CA ILE A 521 -8.29 6.35 -20.76
C ILE A 521 -9.19 7.33 -21.50
N GLY A 522 -9.28 8.58 -21.04
CA GLY A 522 -10.13 9.63 -21.63
C GLY A 522 -11.64 9.44 -21.40
N LEU A 523 -12.03 8.64 -20.38
CA LEU A 523 -13.42 8.36 -20.01
C LEU A 523 -13.80 9.13 -18.72
N VAL A 524 -13.56 10.43 -18.70
CA VAL A 524 -13.87 11.28 -17.54
C VAL A 524 -15.36 11.25 -17.21
N GLY A 525 -15.71 10.97 -15.93
CA GLY A 525 -17.09 10.77 -15.49
C GLY A 525 -17.59 9.33 -15.68
N GLY A 526 -16.81 8.42 -16.27
CA GLY A 526 -17.13 7.01 -16.47
C GLY A 526 -16.67 6.07 -15.34
N GLU A 527 -16.34 6.58 -14.16
CA GLU A 527 -15.85 5.81 -13.01
C GLU A 527 -16.82 4.67 -12.64
N SER A 528 -18.13 4.91 -12.74
CA SER A 528 -19.16 3.92 -12.43
C SER A 528 -19.15 2.73 -13.39
N VAL A 529 -18.77 2.95 -14.65
CA VAL A 529 -18.65 1.87 -15.65
C VAL A 529 -17.44 0.99 -15.31
N ILE A 530 -16.30 1.61 -15.02
CA ILE A 530 -15.08 0.89 -14.60
C ILE A 530 -15.37 0.11 -13.31
N LEU A 531 -16.01 0.73 -12.32
CA LEU A 531 -16.37 0.09 -11.05
C LEU A 531 -17.17 -1.19 -11.26
N ARG A 532 -18.22 -1.14 -12.08
CA ARG A 532 -19.05 -2.35 -12.36
C ARG A 532 -18.24 -3.52 -12.93
N LYS A 533 -17.22 -3.23 -13.75
CA LYS A 533 -16.36 -4.28 -14.34
C LYS A 533 -15.34 -4.82 -13.34
N VAL A 534 -14.76 -3.95 -12.50
CA VAL A 534 -13.69 -4.30 -11.54
C VAL A 534 -14.23 -4.90 -10.25
N PHE A 535 -15.41 -4.49 -9.79
CA PHE A 535 -15.98 -4.87 -8.50
C PHE A 535 -16.04 -6.39 -8.26
N LYS A 536 -16.43 -7.15 -9.28
CA LYS A 536 -16.46 -8.61 -9.18
C LYS A 536 -15.09 -9.23 -8.88
N PHE A 537 -14.02 -8.67 -9.44
CA PHE A 537 -12.66 -9.16 -9.21
C PHE A 537 -12.17 -8.79 -7.80
N SER A 538 -12.55 -7.61 -7.31
CA SER A 538 -12.28 -7.20 -5.93
C SER A 538 -12.95 -8.16 -4.94
N ILE A 539 -14.22 -8.53 -5.15
CA ILE A 539 -14.92 -9.49 -4.28
C ILE A 539 -14.30 -10.88 -4.35
N ILE A 540 -13.96 -11.38 -5.54
CA ILE A 540 -13.31 -12.70 -5.70
C ILE A 540 -11.99 -12.74 -4.89
N LEU A 541 -11.15 -11.72 -5.05
CA LEU A 541 -9.88 -11.65 -4.35
C LEU A 541 -10.06 -11.45 -2.84
N LEU A 542 -11.06 -10.66 -2.41
CA LEU A 542 -11.39 -10.48 -1.00
C LEU A 542 -11.81 -11.81 -0.34
N VAL A 543 -12.71 -12.56 -0.97
CA VAL A 543 -13.14 -13.87 -0.46
C VAL A 543 -11.96 -14.82 -0.36
N LEU A 544 -11.11 -14.86 -1.38
CA LEU A 544 -9.87 -15.66 -1.36
C LEU A 544 -8.98 -15.27 -0.18
N MET A 545 -8.79 -13.97 0.05
CA MET A 545 -7.99 -13.47 1.18
C MET A 545 -8.59 -13.85 2.54
N CYS A 546 -9.90 -13.72 2.68
CA CYS A 546 -10.60 -14.13 3.89
C CYS A 546 -10.37 -15.62 4.20
N ILE A 547 -10.45 -16.47 3.17
CA ILE A 547 -10.17 -17.91 3.31
C ILE A 547 -8.70 -18.15 3.68
N ILE A 548 -7.75 -17.52 3.00
CA ILE A 548 -6.31 -17.66 3.27
C ILE A 548 -5.99 -17.28 4.71
N VAL A 549 -6.40 -16.09 5.14
CA VAL A 549 -6.12 -15.59 6.49
C VAL A 549 -6.81 -16.44 7.55
N GLY A 550 -8.05 -16.87 7.30
CA GLY A 550 -8.75 -17.82 8.17
C GLY A 550 -7.99 -19.13 8.31
N LEU A 551 -7.48 -19.71 7.22
CA LEU A 551 -6.67 -20.93 7.26
C LEU A 551 -5.31 -20.71 7.94
N MET A 552 -4.71 -19.51 7.80
CA MET A 552 -3.48 -19.15 8.51
C MET A 552 -3.67 -19.04 10.04
N SER A 553 -4.90 -18.82 10.52
CA SER A 553 -5.21 -18.85 11.96
C SER A 553 -5.32 -20.27 12.53
N THR A 554 -5.28 -21.29 11.67
CA THR A 554 -5.40 -22.71 12.00
C THR A 554 -4.08 -23.47 11.75
N PRO A 555 -3.93 -24.72 12.22
CA PRO A 555 -2.75 -25.53 11.92
C PRO A 555 -2.50 -25.79 10.42
N VAL A 556 -3.52 -25.59 9.54
CA VAL A 556 -3.40 -25.85 8.10
C VAL A 556 -2.35 -24.93 7.45
N LEU A 557 -2.43 -23.63 7.71
CA LEU A 557 -1.49 -22.63 7.18
C LEU A 557 -0.82 -21.79 8.28
N GLY A 558 -1.02 -22.15 9.55
CA GLY A 558 -0.45 -21.40 10.69
C GLY A 558 1.07 -21.34 10.71
N TRP A 559 1.74 -22.32 10.09
CA TRP A 559 3.19 -22.32 9.88
C TRP A 559 3.67 -21.11 9.02
N MET A 560 2.78 -20.44 8.30
CA MET A 560 3.09 -19.24 7.55
C MET A 560 3.15 -17.97 8.43
N VAL A 561 2.79 -18.06 9.72
CA VAL A 561 2.87 -16.95 10.69
C VAL A 561 4.14 -17.13 11.50
N PRO A 562 5.05 -16.13 11.57
CA PRO A 562 6.30 -16.22 12.34
C PRO A 562 6.07 -16.15 13.83
#